data_c2ad805fa62cab874391182dd3cd8e00
#
_entry.id   c2ad805fa62cab874391182dd3cd8e00
#
_cell.length_a   1.000
_cell.length_b   1.000
_cell.length_c   1.000
_cell.angle_alpha   90.00
_cell.angle_beta   90.00
_cell.angle_gamma   90.00
#
_symmetry.space_group_name_H-M   'P 1'
#
loop_
_entity.id
_entity.type
_entity.pdbx_description
1 polymer ?
#
loop_
_entity_poly.entity_id
_entity_poly.type
_entity_poly.pdbx_seq_one_letter_code
_entity_poly.pdbx_strand_id
1 'polypeptide(L)'
;MTDMGENADMRTRHGKGDSYDGRLAGFDIPRIGMGTMALAIEGRPDRKTAIRTIHAALDEGVRYLDTAWSYYLPSRPGMGEPGDLGYGELLVRDALASWNGPREDVLVATKSGYRRTCEAVTVGAGDAGCVDVSRETGDSGSVNADCSSVSRETGDVPRETPSAGGVPERQHLQAAGSRYGWMADSRPETMIRDAKESARRLGVDALDLLYSHGPDPAVPYADQIGALRDLLDAGVIRYAGISRVNREQIDIARGILGDRLVAVQNQFSPSHPDPEHTLEYCRQLGLAFVCWSPLGGFLDPVDRHAYDPFREVAAKLGVSHQRVTLAWELAQYPRLFTIPSARNPQEIHDSFAATRLTLTPDDLARLNASVAARRQTMAAGM
;
A
#
# COMPACT_ATOMS: atom_id res chain seq x y z
N MET A 1 54.50 -8.36 -5.53
CA MET A 1 53.81 -9.43 -4.84
C MET A 1 53.19 -8.84 -3.61
N THR A 2 51.98 -8.33 -3.72
CA THR A 2 51.17 -7.80 -2.63
C THR A 2 49.79 -8.40 -2.80
N ASP A 3 49.50 -9.23 -1.86
CA ASP A 3 48.28 -9.95 -1.63
C ASP A 3 47.12 -8.98 -1.42
N MET A 4 46.14 -9.00 -2.33
CA MET A 4 44.90 -8.32 -2.14
C MET A 4 43.88 -9.30 -1.61
N GLY A 5 43.75 -9.27 -0.27
CA GLY A 5 42.79 -10.10 0.47
C GLY A 5 41.38 -9.87 0.01
N GLU A 6 40.72 -10.95 -0.32
CA GLU A 6 39.29 -11.10 -0.56
C GLU A 6 38.51 -10.63 0.69
N ASN A 7 37.76 -9.56 0.51
CA ASN A 7 36.68 -9.20 1.42
C ASN A 7 35.50 -10.13 1.13
N ALA A 8 35.49 -11.26 1.77
CA ALA A 8 34.39 -12.21 1.76
C ALA A 8 33.17 -11.59 2.46
N ASP A 9 32.14 -11.39 1.68
CA ASP A 9 30.79 -11.02 2.02
C ASP A 9 30.21 -11.90 3.15
N MET A 10 30.09 -11.33 4.34
CA MET A 10 29.53 -12.01 5.53
C MET A 10 28.02 -11.77 5.62
N ARG A 11 27.29 -12.12 4.55
CA ARG A 11 25.82 -12.04 4.47
C ARG A 11 25.16 -13.41 4.37
N THR A 12 25.42 -14.29 5.32
CA THR A 12 24.63 -15.53 5.44
C THR A 12 24.53 -15.97 6.87
N ARG A 13 23.50 -15.52 7.58
CA ARG A 13 23.02 -16.21 8.79
C ARG A 13 21.52 -16.07 8.96
N HIS A 14 20.74 -16.60 8.00
CA HIS A 14 19.43 -17.16 8.31
C HIS A 14 19.46 -18.60 7.84
N GLY A 15 19.01 -19.50 8.70
CA GLY A 15 19.13 -20.94 8.49
C GLY A 15 18.51 -21.36 7.16
N LYS A 16 19.23 -22.16 6.39
CA LYS A 16 18.69 -22.84 5.20
C LYS A 16 17.51 -23.69 5.64
N GLY A 17 16.26 -23.28 5.23
CA GLY A 17 15.11 -24.14 5.46
C GLY A 17 13.73 -23.55 5.24
N ASP A 18 13.54 -22.24 5.19
CA ASP A 18 12.21 -21.69 5.06
C ASP A 18 11.83 -21.46 3.58
N SER A 19 10.89 -22.29 3.10
CA SER A 19 10.32 -22.23 1.73
C SER A 19 9.58 -20.92 1.40
N TYR A 20 9.59 -19.95 2.30
CA TYR A 20 8.85 -18.67 2.20
C TYR A 20 9.73 -17.43 2.12
N ASP A 21 11.03 -17.59 2.02
CA ASP A 21 11.93 -16.48 1.76
C ASP A 21 11.84 -16.06 0.30
N GLY A 22 11.93 -14.77 0.07
CA GLY A 22 11.88 -14.16 -1.25
C GLY A 22 12.87 -13.03 -1.39
N ARG A 23 13.08 -12.58 -2.64
CA ARG A 23 13.94 -11.44 -2.95
C ARG A 23 13.13 -10.29 -3.48
N LEU A 24 13.18 -9.13 -2.79
CA LEU A 24 12.50 -7.91 -3.17
C LEU A 24 13.44 -6.70 -2.98
N ALA A 25 13.55 -5.84 -3.98
CA ALA A 25 14.34 -4.60 -3.92
C ALA A 25 15.77 -4.82 -3.38
N GLY A 26 16.42 -5.93 -3.77
CA GLY A 26 17.77 -6.27 -3.33
C GLY A 26 17.88 -6.96 -1.97
N PHE A 27 16.79 -7.06 -1.20
CA PHE A 27 16.74 -7.72 0.10
C PHE A 27 16.27 -9.17 -0.02
N ASP A 28 16.94 -10.07 0.70
CA ASP A 28 16.46 -11.43 0.92
C ASP A 28 15.66 -11.46 2.23
N ILE A 29 14.34 -11.58 2.13
CA ILE A 29 13.39 -11.33 3.22
C ILE A 29 12.24 -12.33 3.21
N PRO A 30 11.62 -12.61 4.36
CA PRO A 30 10.37 -13.36 4.40
C PRO A 30 9.29 -12.72 3.54
N ARG A 31 8.44 -13.54 2.92
CA ARG A 31 7.39 -13.08 2.01
C ARG A 31 6.14 -12.53 2.70
N ILE A 32 6.12 -12.51 4.05
CA ILE A 32 5.16 -11.74 4.84
C ILE A 32 5.85 -10.50 5.37
N GLY A 33 5.40 -9.35 4.90
CA GLY A 33 5.71 -8.04 5.43
C GLY A 33 4.63 -7.54 6.39
N MET A 34 4.72 -6.28 6.78
CA MET A 34 3.71 -5.61 7.60
C MET A 34 3.26 -4.31 6.95
N GLY A 35 1.96 -4.20 6.62
CA GLY A 35 1.32 -2.94 6.26
C GLY A 35 1.09 -2.08 7.50
N THR A 36 1.55 -0.82 7.48
CA THR A 36 1.45 0.08 8.63
C THR A 36 0.24 1.02 8.58
N MET A 37 -0.60 0.93 7.56
CA MET A 37 -1.75 1.82 7.39
C MET A 37 -2.67 1.83 8.61
N ALA A 38 -3.02 0.68 9.16
CA ALA A 38 -3.91 0.56 10.33
C ALA A 38 -3.31 1.16 11.62
N LEU A 39 -2.00 1.44 11.65
CA LEU A 39 -1.32 2.11 12.74
C LEU A 39 -1.26 3.63 12.56
N ALA A 40 -1.73 4.17 11.43
CA ALA A 40 -1.51 5.58 11.08
C ALA A 40 -2.77 6.36 10.70
N ILE A 41 -3.86 5.68 10.36
CA ILE A 41 -5.13 6.29 9.95
C ILE A 41 -6.24 6.10 11.00
N GLU A 42 -7.48 6.34 10.65
CA GLU A 42 -8.65 6.26 11.53
C GLU A 42 -8.72 4.92 12.27
N GLY A 43 -8.97 4.98 13.57
CA GLY A 43 -8.97 3.79 14.43
C GLY A 43 -7.59 3.26 14.77
N ARG A 44 -6.52 4.02 14.48
CA ARG A 44 -5.15 3.69 14.90
C ARG A 44 -5.05 3.56 16.42
N PRO A 45 -4.21 2.65 16.93
CA PRO A 45 -3.89 2.58 18.36
C PRO A 45 -3.06 3.81 18.79
N ASP A 46 -2.86 3.96 20.09
CA ASP A 46 -1.90 4.93 20.59
C ASP A 46 -0.48 4.64 20.07
N ARG A 47 0.36 5.69 20.01
CA ARG A 47 1.70 5.60 19.42
C ARG A 47 2.59 4.54 20.06
N LYS A 48 2.50 4.38 21.39
CA LYS A 48 3.29 3.39 22.13
C LYS A 48 2.90 1.96 21.73
N THR A 49 1.60 1.71 21.60
CA THR A 49 1.07 0.42 21.14
C THR A 49 1.46 0.18 19.68
N ALA A 50 1.39 1.20 18.80
CA ALA A 50 1.82 1.09 17.42
C ALA A 50 3.30 0.72 17.30
N ILE A 51 4.21 1.38 18.04
CA ILE A 51 5.65 1.06 18.06
C ILE A 51 5.87 -0.36 18.56
N ARG A 52 5.22 -0.79 19.66
CA ARG A 52 5.32 -2.17 20.16
C ARG A 52 4.86 -3.21 19.13
N THR A 53 3.84 -2.88 18.34
CA THR A 53 3.35 -3.78 17.29
C THR A 53 4.38 -3.92 16.16
N ILE A 54 5.04 -2.84 15.76
CA ILE A 54 6.13 -2.90 14.77
C ILE A 54 7.32 -3.68 15.35
N HIS A 55 7.72 -3.45 16.62
CA HIS A 55 8.79 -4.22 17.27
C HIS A 55 8.45 -5.71 17.30
N ALA A 56 7.23 -6.08 17.69
CA ALA A 56 6.80 -7.48 17.70
C ALA A 56 6.89 -8.11 16.30
N ALA A 57 6.54 -7.37 15.24
CA ALA A 57 6.70 -7.83 13.87
C ALA A 57 8.17 -8.10 13.51
N LEU A 58 9.07 -7.18 13.85
CA LEU A 58 10.50 -7.30 13.59
C LEU A 58 11.13 -8.43 14.41
N ASP A 59 10.71 -8.62 15.66
CA ASP A 59 11.18 -9.68 16.55
C ASP A 59 10.69 -11.07 16.09
N GLU A 60 9.52 -11.17 15.47
CA GLU A 60 9.02 -12.40 14.81
C GLU A 60 9.79 -12.73 13.53
N GLY A 61 10.51 -11.79 12.95
CA GLY A 61 11.28 -11.98 11.72
C GLY A 61 10.76 -11.22 10.51
N VAL A 62 9.72 -10.39 10.63
CA VAL A 62 9.31 -9.48 9.54
C VAL A 62 10.49 -8.58 9.15
N ARG A 63 10.76 -8.49 7.86
CA ARG A 63 11.85 -7.65 7.31
C ARG A 63 11.37 -6.74 6.18
N TYR A 64 10.07 -6.61 6.00
CA TYR A 64 9.44 -5.70 5.06
C TYR A 64 8.35 -4.88 5.76
N LEU A 65 8.56 -3.57 5.87
CA LEU A 65 7.58 -2.61 6.39
C LEU A 65 7.07 -1.76 5.22
N ASP A 66 5.74 -1.71 5.08
CA ASP A 66 5.06 -0.97 4.02
C ASP A 66 4.27 0.19 4.63
N THR A 67 4.67 1.42 4.29
CA THR A 67 4.01 2.67 4.69
C THR A 67 3.61 3.50 3.48
N ALA A 68 3.16 4.74 3.67
CA ALA A 68 2.92 5.70 2.60
C ALA A 68 2.97 7.14 3.11
N TRP A 69 3.31 8.07 2.22
CA TRP A 69 3.23 9.52 2.47
C TRP A 69 1.84 9.93 2.97
N SER A 70 0.79 9.31 2.44
CA SER A 70 -0.62 9.61 2.76
C SER A 70 -1.18 8.88 3.98
N TYR A 71 -0.36 8.18 4.79
CA TYR A 71 -0.84 7.50 6.00
C TYR A 71 -0.79 8.43 7.21
N TYR A 72 -1.81 9.26 7.34
CA TYR A 72 -2.03 10.21 8.43
C TYR A 72 -3.51 10.54 8.55
N LEU A 73 -3.94 11.15 9.66
CA LEU A 73 -5.29 11.69 9.80
C LEU A 73 -5.37 13.05 9.13
N PRO A 74 -6.37 13.29 8.27
CA PRO A 74 -6.54 14.59 7.65
C PRO A 74 -6.84 15.64 8.74
N SER A 75 -6.09 16.74 8.69
CA SER A 75 -6.26 17.85 9.63
C SER A 75 -7.29 18.84 9.10
N ARG A 76 -8.30 19.15 9.89
CA ARG A 76 -9.15 20.34 9.75
C ARG A 76 -9.44 20.93 11.12
N PRO A 77 -9.86 22.19 11.22
CA PRO A 77 -10.23 22.79 12.49
C PRO A 77 -11.20 21.89 13.27
N GLY A 78 -10.82 21.51 14.50
CA GLY A 78 -11.60 20.62 15.36
C GLY A 78 -11.51 19.12 15.06
N MET A 79 -10.69 18.70 14.10
CA MET A 79 -10.49 17.29 13.76
C MET A 79 -9.06 17.03 13.29
N GLY A 80 -8.43 16.01 13.87
CA GLY A 80 -7.03 15.66 13.62
C GLY A 80 -6.07 16.50 14.48
N GLU A 81 -4.86 16.00 14.65
CA GLU A 81 -3.81 16.70 15.38
C GLU A 81 -3.06 17.63 14.41
N PRO A 82 -2.79 18.90 14.81
CA PRO A 82 -1.89 19.75 14.05
C PRO A 82 -0.54 19.04 13.87
N GLY A 83 -0.07 18.90 12.63
CA GLY A 83 1.22 18.25 12.34
C GLY A 83 1.14 16.72 12.16
N ASP A 84 -0.04 16.14 11.99
CA ASP A 84 -0.21 14.70 11.73
C ASP A 84 0.35 14.25 10.36
N LEU A 85 0.57 15.18 9.44
CA LEU A 85 1.17 14.91 8.13
C LEU A 85 2.52 14.19 8.28
N GLY A 86 2.61 13.01 7.62
CA GLY A 86 3.78 12.15 7.73
C GLY A 86 3.81 11.23 8.94
N TYR A 87 2.72 11.16 9.70
CA TYR A 87 2.65 10.32 10.92
C TYR A 87 3.09 8.88 10.68
N GLY A 88 2.63 8.23 9.60
CA GLY A 88 2.98 6.84 9.29
C GLY A 88 4.48 6.64 9.08
N GLU A 89 5.14 7.53 8.32
CA GLU A 89 6.58 7.45 8.06
C GLU A 89 7.41 7.77 9.32
N LEU A 90 7.00 8.78 10.09
CA LEU A 90 7.62 9.11 11.37
C LEU A 90 7.45 7.99 12.42
N LEU A 91 6.32 7.28 12.40
CA LEU A 91 6.09 6.11 13.26
C LEU A 91 7.06 4.98 12.91
N VAL A 92 7.22 4.66 11.62
CA VAL A 92 8.17 3.64 11.16
C VAL A 92 9.60 4.01 11.52
N ARG A 93 10.01 5.26 11.28
CA ARG A 93 11.34 5.75 11.68
C ARG A 93 11.60 5.55 13.18
N ASP A 94 10.67 5.99 14.02
CA ASP A 94 10.85 5.94 15.48
C ASP A 94 10.82 4.50 16.02
N ALA A 95 10.01 3.63 15.40
CA ALA A 95 10.02 2.22 15.72
C ALA A 95 11.37 1.58 15.36
N LEU A 96 11.91 1.85 14.17
CA LEU A 96 13.22 1.33 13.75
C LEU A 96 14.37 1.91 14.59
N ALA A 97 14.32 3.19 14.94
CA ALA A 97 15.34 3.83 15.77
C ALA A 97 15.37 3.29 17.21
N SER A 98 14.26 2.75 17.71
CA SER A 98 14.14 2.18 19.05
C SER A 98 14.19 0.64 19.09
N TRP A 99 14.27 -0.02 17.93
CA TRP A 99 14.45 -1.45 17.83
C TRP A 99 15.94 -1.84 17.96
N ASN A 100 16.21 -2.97 18.61
CA ASN A 100 17.59 -3.41 18.86
C ASN A 100 18.23 -4.21 17.71
N GLY A 101 17.49 -4.46 16.63
CA GLY A 101 17.99 -5.22 15.49
C GLY A 101 18.68 -4.36 14.43
N PRO A 102 19.30 -4.96 13.41
CA PRO A 102 20.01 -4.26 12.35
C PRO A 102 19.02 -3.58 11.38
N ARG A 103 19.08 -2.26 11.28
CA ARG A 103 18.22 -1.46 10.37
C ARG A 103 18.42 -1.87 8.91
N GLU A 104 19.62 -2.21 8.53
CA GLU A 104 20.02 -2.60 7.18
C GLU A 104 19.37 -3.88 6.67
N ASP A 105 18.87 -4.73 7.56
CA ASP A 105 18.14 -5.94 7.18
C ASP A 105 16.65 -5.68 6.86
N VAL A 106 16.16 -4.47 7.16
CA VAL A 106 14.73 -4.14 7.01
C VAL A 106 14.50 -3.30 5.77
N LEU A 107 13.78 -3.86 4.80
CA LEU A 107 13.23 -3.13 3.66
C LEU A 107 12.10 -2.22 4.13
N VAL A 108 12.20 -0.93 3.87
CA VAL A 108 11.11 0.03 4.08
C VAL A 108 10.62 0.54 2.74
N ALA A 109 9.37 0.26 2.43
CA ALA A 109 8.70 0.85 1.28
C ALA A 109 7.75 1.96 1.72
N THR A 110 7.71 3.04 0.93
CA THR A 110 6.70 4.08 1.05
C THR A 110 6.05 4.35 -0.31
N LYS A 111 5.04 5.21 -0.35
CA LYS A 111 4.25 5.48 -1.56
C LYS A 111 3.99 6.98 -1.69
N SER A 112 3.98 7.48 -2.93
CA SER A 112 3.60 8.84 -3.30
C SER A 112 2.48 8.82 -4.34
N GLY A 113 1.76 9.94 -4.50
CA GLY A 113 0.72 10.10 -5.52
C GLY A 113 -0.72 10.13 -4.98
N TYR A 114 -0.91 10.11 -3.66
CA TYR A 114 -2.22 10.32 -3.03
C TYR A 114 -2.16 11.35 -1.91
N ARG A 115 -3.27 12.07 -1.74
CA ARG A 115 -3.55 13.01 -0.64
C ARG A 115 -4.74 12.52 0.17
N ARG A 116 -4.77 12.85 1.46
CA ARG A 116 -5.97 12.63 2.29
C ARG A 116 -7.00 13.73 2.01
N THR A 117 -8.28 13.36 2.04
CA THR A 117 -9.41 14.29 1.95
C THR A 117 -10.20 14.29 3.25
N CYS A 118 -10.72 15.48 3.64
CA CYS A 118 -11.46 15.66 4.90
C CYS A 118 -12.94 15.27 4.81
N GLU A 119 -13.47 15.06 3.62
CA GLU A 119 -14.88 14.71 3.39
C GLU A 119 -15.00 13.54 2.43
N ALA A 120 -16.03 12.71 2.67
CA ALA A 120 -16.45 11.73 1.70
C ALA A 120 -16.88 12.46 0.43
N VAL A 121 -16.24 12.15 -0.69
CA VAL A 121 -16.73 12.61 -1.98
C VAL A 121 -17.97 11.79 -2.28
N THR A 122 -19.16 12.38 -2.08
CA THR A 122 -20.38 11.82 -2.64
C THR A 122 -20.30 11.99 -4.16
N VAL A 123 -20.18 10.89 -4.88
CA VAL A 123 -20.34 10.87 -6.32
C VAL A 123 -21.79 11.22 -6.62
N GLY A 124 -22.05 12.50 -6.89
CA GLY A 124 -23.38 13.00 -7.22
C GLY A 124 -23.55 14.46 -6.81
N ALA A 125 -23.48 15.36 -7.79
CA ALA A 125 -23.80 16.78 -7.77
C ALA A 125 -22.85 17.72 -6.97
N GLY A 126 -22.11 18.47 -7.74
CA GLY A 126 -21.57 19.82 -7.54
C GLY A 126 -21.55 20.35 -6.12
N ASP A 127 -20.43 20.14 -5.43
CA ASP A 127 -20.00 21.08 -4.39
C ASP A 127 -18.51 20.90 -4.14
N ALA A 128 -17.82 22.01 -4.00
CA ALA A 128 -16.39 22.08 -3.79
C ALA A 128 -16.01 21.44 -2.45
N GLY A 129 -15.62 20.17 -2.50
CA GLY A 129 -15.09 19.45 -1.33
C GLY A 129 -13.83 20.13 -0.79
N CYS A 130 -13.70 20.18 0.51
CA CYS A 130 -12.55 20.72 1.22
C CYS A 130 -11.31 19.86 0.92
N VAL A 131 -10.49 20.29 -0.02
CA VAL A 131 -9.17 19.70 -0.30
C VAL A 131 -8.22 20.18 0.78
N ASP A 132 -7.53 19.26 1.44
CA ASP A 132 -6.42 19.62 2.33
C ASP A 132 -5.30 20.26 1.47
N VAL A 133 -5.36 21.59 1.37
CA VAL A 133 -4.34 22.38 0.71
C VAL A 133 -3.32 22.73 1.77
N SER A 134 -2.35 21.84 2.01
CA SER A 134 -1.11 22.24 2.67
C SER A 134 -0.33 23.17 1.72
N ARG A 135 -0.82 24.41 1.57
CA ARG A 135 -0.03 25.50 1.03
C ARG A 135 0.84 26.04 2.14
N GLU A 136 2.12 25.78 2.05
CA GLU A 136 3.12 26.66 2.61
C GLU A 136 3.06 27.99 1.83
N THR A 137 2.29 28.94 2.33
CA THR A 137 2.58 30.36 2.10
C THR A 137 2.54 31.00 3.46
N GLY A 138 3.73 31.40 3.93
CA GLY A 138 3.82 32.33 5.04
C GLY A 138 3.09 33.61 4.67
N ASP A 139 1.92 33.82 5.22
CA ASP A 139 1.44 35.12 5.62
C ASP A 139 0.29 34.96 6.63
N SER A 140 0.42 35.71 7.72
CA SER A 140 -0.53 35.78 8.81
C SER A 140 -1.71 36.65 8.42
N GLY A 141 -2.84 36.02 8.05
CA GLY A 141 -4.10 36.71 7.82
C GLY A 141 -5.27 35.90 8.33
N SER A 142 -5.79 36.23 9.49
CA SER A 142 -7.02 35.70 10.05
C SER A 142 -8.19 35.99 9.13
N VAL A 143 -8.85 34.95 8.62
CA VAL A 143 -10.18 35.09 7.98
C VAL A 143 -11.12 34.09 8.65
N ASN A 144 -11.93 34.61 9.56
CA ASN A 144 -13.16 33.97 10.04
C ASN A 144 -14.15 33.90 8.88
N ALA A 145 -14.49 32.72 8.40
CA ALA A 145 -15.63 32.50 7.54
C ALA A 145 -16.70 31.73 8.33
N ASP A 146 -17.66 32.48 8.78
CA ASP A 146 -18.93 32.04 9.37
C ASP A 146 -19.77 31.36 8.29
N CYS A 147 -20.14 30.10 8.47
CA CYS A 147 -20.92 29.32 7.53
C CYS A 147 -22.33 29.14 8.08
N SER A 148 -23.11 30.21 8.01
CA SER A 148 -24.56 30.16 8.23
C SER A 148 -25.31 30.94 7.15
N SER A 149 -26.26 30.26 6.53
CA SER A 149 -27.37 30.73 5.68
C SER A 149 -27.04 31.21 4.25
N VAL A 150 -27.37 30.37 3.25
CA VAL A 150 -27.87 30.85 1.95
C VAL A 150 -29.09 30.02 1.56
N SER A 151 -30.14 30.79 1.33
CA SER A 151 -31.50 30.36 0.92
C SER A 151 -31.54 29.85 -0.52
N ARG A 152 -32.50 28.94 -0.76
CA ARG A 152 -32.86 28.42 -2.07
C ARG A 152 -33.35 29.51 -3.00
N GLU A 153 -32.80 29.57 -4.22
CA GLU A 153 -33.50 30.01 -5.41
C GLU A 153 -33.32 28.98 -6.53
N THR A 154 -34.46 28.52 -7.04
CA THR A 154 -34.58 27.61 -8.17
C THR A 154 -34.47 28.41 -9.46
N GLY A 155 -33.47 28.13 -10.27
CA GLY A 155 -33.34 28.65 -11.63
C GLY A 155 -32.97 27.53 -12.58
N ASP A 156 -33.84 27.23 -13.54
CA ASP A 156 -33.60 26.31 -14.66
C ASP A 156 -32.36 26.75 -15.45
N VAL A 157 -31.35 25.87 -15.55
CA VAL A 157 -30.19 26.02 -16.43
C VAL A 157 -30.23 24.90 -17.48
N PRO A 158 -30.10 25.26 -18.79
CA PRO A 158 -30.14 24.27 -19.87
C PRO A 158 -29.00 23.28 -19.79
N ARG A 159 -29.30 21.99 -20.04
CA ARG A 159 -28.29 20.92 -20.21
C ARG A 159 -27.38 21.25 -21.38
N GLU A 160 -26.19 21.68 -21.10
CA GLU A 160 -25.09 21.68 -22.08
C GLU A 160 -24.54 20.27 -22.25
N THR A 161 -24.40 19.86 -23.50
CA THR A 161 -23.69 18.61 -23.90
C THR A 161 -22.22 18.70 -23.52
N PRO A 162 -21.57 17.60 -23.03
CA PRO A 162 -20.18 17.65 -22.65
C PRO A 162 -19.32 18.00 -23.87
N SER A 163 -18.52 19.05 -23.77
CA SER A 163 -17.47 19.34 -24.75
C SER A 163 -16.38 18.30 -24.66
N ALA A 164 -16.04 17.68 -25.78
CA ALA A 164 -14.88 16.81 -25.91
C ALA A 164 -13.60 17.61 -25.63
N GLY A 165 -12.93 17.34 -24.49
CA GLY A 165 -11.65 17.95 -24.15
C GLY A 165 -11.42 18.31 -22.68
N GLY A 166 -12.30 17.95 -21.74
CA GLY A 166 -12.08 18.16 -20.31
C GLY A 166 -10.95 17.28 -19.76
N VAL A 167 -10.09 17.84 -18.90
CA VAL A 167 -9.11 17.05 -18.10
C VAL A 167 -9.90 16.03 -17.28
N PRO A 168 -9.55 14.74 -17.33
CA PRO A 168 -10.24 13.72 -16.54
C PRO A 168 -10.27 14.08 -15.05
N GLU A 169 -11.39 13.81 -14.40
CA GLU A 169 -11.52 14.04 -12.96
C GLU A 169 -10.54 13.15 -12.19
N ARG A 170 -9.90 13.70 -11.16
CA ARG A 170 -8.96 12.96 -10.32
C ARG A 170 -9.65 11.83 -9.57
N GLN A 171 -9.02 10.68 -9.52
CA GLN A 171 -9.56 9.53 -8.83
C GLN A 171 -9.66 9.77 -7.32
N HIS A 172 -10.86 9.58 -6.77
CA HIS A 172 -11.12 9.59 -5.34
C HIS A 172 -11.34 8.18 -4.83
N LEU A 173 -10.77 7.89 -3.66
CA LEU A 173 -10.91 6.62 -2.98
C LEU A 173 -11.42 6.86 -1.57
N GLN A 174 -12.31 6.00 -1.11
CA GLN A 174 -12.83 6.05 0.24
C GLN A 174 -12.77 4.67 0.88
N ALA A 175 -12.23 4.60 2.10
CA ALA A 175 -12.27 3.37 2.86
C ALA A 175 -13.72 3.05 3.29
N ALA A 176 -14.09 1.76 3.25
CA ALA A 176 -15.42 1.32 3.64
C ALA A 176 -15.78 1.79 5.06
N GLY A 177 -16.91 2.47 5.20
CA GLY A 177 -17.38 3.01 6.48
C GLY A 177 -16.64 4.26 6.99
N SER A 178 -15.65 4.78 6.29
CA SER A 178 -14.97 6.04 6.63
C SER A 178 -15.57 7.22 5.87
N ARG A 179 -15.64 8.39 6.52
CA ARG A 179 -15.93 9.67 5.86
C ARG A 179 -14.69 10.35 5.29
N TYR A 180 -13.51 9.80 5.55
CA TYR A 180 -12.25 10.29 5.02
C TYR A 180 -11.82 9.45 3.83
N GLY A 181 -11.24 10.07 2.84
CA GLY A 181 -10.81 9.42 1.62
C GLY A 181 -9.41 9.81 1.20
N TRP A 182 -9.10 9.47 -0.02
CA TRP A 182 -7.88 9.82 -0.71
C TRP A 182 -8.21 10.38 -2.08
N MET A 183 -7.46 11.34 -2.52
CA MET A 183 -7.49 11.90 -3.86
C MET A 183 -6.14 11.64 -4.54
N ALA A 184 -6.16 11.20 -5.78
CA ALA A 184 -4.94 11.05 -6.57
C ALA A 184 -4.32 12.43 -6.83
N ASP A 185 -3.00 12.52 -6.68
CA ASP A 185 -2.18 13.67 -7.07
C ASP A 185 -0.80 13.17 -7.49
N SER A 186 -0.74 12.53 -8.66
CA SER A 186 0.48 11.94 -9.21
C SER A 186 1.16 12.86 -10.23
N ARG A 187 1.01 14.18 -10.09
CA ARG A 187 1.80 15.13 -10.87
C ARG A 187 3.28 14.92 -10.57
N PRO A 188 4.17 14.94 -11.59
CA PRO A 188 5.59 14.69 -11.41
C PRO A 188 6.24 15.53 -10.31
N GLU A 189 5.99 16.83 -10.29
CA GLU A 189 6.55 17.74 -9.26
C GLU A 189 6.06 17.40 -7.85
N THR A 190 4.82 16.94 -7.71
CA THR A 190 4.24 16.47 -6.45
C THR A 190 4.92 15.19 -5.99
N MET A 191 5.03 14.18 -6.86
CA MET A 191 5.66 12.91 -6.53
C MET A 191 7.12 13.08 -6.13
N ILE A 192 7.88 13.93 -6.86
CA ILE A 192 9.29 14.22 -6.57
C ILE A 192 9.45 14.93 -5.23
N ARG A 193 8.64 15.93 -4.94
CA ARG A 193 8.64 16.62 -3.65
C ARG A 193 8.36 15.67 -2.50
N ASP A 194 7.31 14.87 -2.63
CA ASP A 194 6.86 13.95 -1.58
C ASP A 194 7.88 12.84 -1.31
N ALA A 195 8.51 12.30 -2.35
CA ALA A 195 9.56 11.31 -2.19
C ALA A 195 10.77 11.86 -1.39
N LYS A 196 11.19 13.10 -1.69
CA LYS A 196 12.25 13.76 -0.92
C LYS A 196 11.85 14.02 0.53
N GLU A 197 10.59 14.39 0.76
CA GLU A 197 10.06 14.57 2.10
C GLU A 197 9.94 13.25 2.85
N SER A 198 9.51 12.17 2.20
CA SER A 198 9.49 10.81 2.75
C SER A 198 10.88 10.35 3.19
N ALA A 199 11.92 10.58 2.36
CA ALA A 199 13.31 10.25 2.73
C ALA A 199 13.74 11.01 4.01
N ARG A 200 13.44 12.31 4.08
CA ARG A 200 13.72 13.13 5.26
C ARG A 200 12.99 12.63 6.50
N ARG A 201 11.70 12.29 6.39
CA ARG A 201 10.90 11.77 7.51
C ARG A 201 11.38 10.41 8.00
N LEU A 202 11.73 9.52 7.08
CA LEU A 202 12.28 8.21 7.39
C LEU A 202 13.73 8.27 7.88
N GLY A 203 14.41 9.43 7.72
CA GLY A 203 15.79 9.64 8.17
C GLY A 203 16.81 8.87 7.33
N VAL A 204 16.59 8.78 6.01
CA VAL A 204 17.46 8.04 5.08
C VAL A 204 17.91 8.96 3.93
N ASP A 205 19.10 8.69 3.38
CA ASP A 205 19.63 9.42 2.22
C ASP A 205 18.89 9.02 0.92
N ALA A 206 18.45 7.77 0.82
CA ALA A 206 17.67 7.25 -0.29
C ALA A 206 16.62 6.26 0.23
N LEU A 207 15.40 6.32 -0.33
CA LEU A 207 14.34 5.36 -0.04
C LEU A 207 14.70 3.99 -0.64
N ASP A 208 14.48 2.91 0.10
CA ASP A 208 14.74 1.56 -0.40
C ASP A 208 13.81 1.23 -1.57
N LEU A 209 12.51 1.47 -1.41
CA LEU A 209 11.48 1.23 -2.42
C LEU A 209 10.40 2.30 -2.35
N LEU A 210 10.14 2.97 -3.49
CA LEU A 210 9.02 3.90 -3.64
C LEU A 210 7.99 3.36 -4.61
N TYR A 211 6.73 3.29 -4.19
CA TYR A 211 5.61 2.99 -5.09
C TYR A 211 4.94 4.27 -5.59
N SER A 212 4.57 4.31 -6.89
CA SER A 212 3.41 5.09 -7.29
C SER A 212 2.18 4.46 -6.63
N HIS A 213 1.48 5.23 -5.77
CA HIS A 213 0.40 4.68 -4.92
C HIS A 213 -0.84 4.27 -5.71
N GLY A 214 -1.01 4.86 -6.90
CA GLY A 214 -2.02 4.51 -7.88
C GLY A 214 -2.04 5.52 -9.02
N PRO A 215 -2.66 5.17 -10.15
CA PRO A 215 -2.81 6.07 -11.28
C PRO A 215 -3.65 7.31 -10.92
N ASP A 216 -3.25 8.47 -11.45
CA ASP A 216 -4.04 9.70 -11.46
C ASP A 216 -4.59 9.91 -12.88
N PRO A 217 -5.89 9.77 -13.12
CA PRO A 217 -6.46 9.96 -14.45
C PRO A 217 -6.26 11.36 -15.05
N ALA A 218 -6.01 12.36 -14.19
CA ALA A 218 -5.76 13.73 -14.61
C ALA A 218 -4.33 14.00 -15.12
N VAL A 219 -3.45 12.99 -15.04
CA VAL A 219 -2.04 13.08 -15.45
C VAL A 219 -1.71 11.91 -16.39
N PRO A 220 -1.07 12.12 -17.54
CA PRO A 220 -0.63 11.02 -18.39
C PRO A 220 0.20 10.01 -17.61
N TYR A 221 -0.14 8.72 -17.69
CA TYR A 221 0.50 7.70 -16.86
C TYR A 221 2.02 7.61 -17.07
N ALA A 222 2.47 7.81 -18.32
CA ALA A 222 3.90 7.84 -18.64
C ALA A 222 4.64 8.97 -17.90
N ASP A 223 4.01 10.12 -17.66
CA ASP A 223 4.61 11.24 -16.92
C ASP A 223 4.72 10.91 -15.43
N GLN A 224 3.70 10.25 -14.85
CA GLN A 224 3.74 9.76 -13.48
C GLN A 224 4.91 8.78 -13.28
N ILE A 225 5.12 7.87 -14.22
CA ILE A 225 6.23 6.90 -14.16
C ILE A 225 7.55 7.57 -14.49
N GLY A 226 7.56 8.60 -15.33
CA GLY A 226 8.71 9.47 -15.58
C GLY A 226 9.27 10.08 -14.29
N ALA A 227 8.40 10.52 -13.37
CA ALA A 227 8.82 11.02 -12.06
C ALA A 227 9.57 9.97 -11.23
N LEU A 228 9.17 8.69 -11.27
CA LEU A 228 9.91 7.61 -10.60
C LEU A 228 11.28 7.39 -11.23
N ARG A 229 11.38 7.45 -12.57
CA ARG A 229 12.67 7.38 -13.28
C ARG A 229 13.60 8.51 -12.84
N ASP A 230 13.10 9.74 -12.81
CA ASP A 230 13.88 10.92 -12.43
C ASP A 230 14.38 10.82 -10.97
N LEU A 231 13.56 10.26 -10.07
CA LEU A 231 13.95 9.99 -8.68
C LEU A 231 15.02 8.89 -8.57
N LEU A 232 14.95 7.84 -9.39
CA LEU A 232 15.96 6.80 -9.50
C LEU A 232 17.28 7.36 -10.03
N ASP A 233 17.22 8.17 -11.09
CA ASP A 233 18.40 8.79 -11.70
C ASP A 233 19.08 9.81 -10.78
N ALA A 234 18.28 10.49 -9.94
CA ALA A 234 18.77 11.40 -8.91
C ALA A 234 19.26 10.68 -7.62
N GLY A 235 19.10 9.36 -7.51
CA GLY A 235 19.50 8.58 -6.34
C GLY A 235 18.64 8.83 -5.09
N VAL A 236 17.47 9.44 -5.23
CA VAL A 236 16.51 9.66 -4.14
C VAL A 236 15.82 8.36 -3.73
N ILE A 237 15.63 7.46 -4.68
CA ILE A 237 15.08 6.11 -4.46
C ILE A 237 16.02 5.07 -5.07
N ARG A 238 16.07 3.88 -4.48
CA ARG A 238 16.89 2.76 -4.98
C ARG A 238 16.12 1.89 -5.98
N TYR A 239 14.85 1.63 -5.68
CA TYR A 239 13.95 0.84 -6.51
C TYR A 239 12.58 1.49 -6.62
N ALA A 240 11.89 1.21 -7.71
CA ALA A 240 10.53 1.66 -7.97
C ALA A 240 9.55 0.49 -7.99
N GLY A 241 8.33 0.77 -7.53
CA GLY A 241 7.16 -0.09 -7.66
C GLY A 241 5.96 0.71 -8.14
N ILE A 242 4.93 0.00 -8.56
CA ILE A 242 3.65 0.58 -8.98
C ILE A 242 2.51 -0.12 -8.27
N SER A 243 1.43 0.60 -7.99
CA SER A 243 0.29 0.04 -7.25
C SER A 243 -1.03 0.38 -7.94
N ARG A 244 -2.04 -0.50 -7.78
CA ARG A 244 -3.41 -0.32 -8.30
C ARG A 244 -3.47 -0.19 -9.82
N VAL A 245 -2.67 -0.98 -10.52
CA VAL A 245 -2.43 -0.89 -11.96
C VAL A 245 -3.01 -2.09 -12.71
N ASN A 246 -3.40 -1.86 -13.96
CA ASN A 246 -3.75 -2.89 -14.93
C ASN A 246 -2.51 -3.33 -15.75
N ARG A 247 -2.71 -4.28 -16.68
CA ARG A 247 -1.61 -4.85 -17.49
C ARG A 247 -0.96 -3.81 -18.41
N GLU A 248 -1.73 -2.94 -19.06
CA GLU A 248 -1.21 -1.88 -19.93
C GLU A 248 -0.31 -0.92 -19.16
N GLN A 249 -0.72 -0.53 -17.95
CA GLN A 249 0.07 0.32 -17.07
C GLN A 249 1.36 -0.36 -16.60
N ILE A 250 1.33 -1.68 -16.37
CA ILE A 250 2.54 -2.46 -16.08
C ILE A 250 3.52 -2.39 -17.27
N ASP A 251 3.04 -2.54 -18.52
CA ASP A 251 3.89 -2.48 -19.71
C ASP A 251 4.48 -1.09 -19.92
N ILE A 252 3.70 -0.03 -19.75
CA ILE A 252 4.21 1.36 -19.81
C ILE A 252 5.32 1.56 -18.77
N ALA A 253 5.07 1.14 -17.52
CA ALA A 253 6.04 1.30 -16.44
C ALA A 253 7.34 0.51 -16.70
N ARG A 254 7.24 -0.71 -17.21
CA ARG A 254 8.40 -1.51 -17.60
C ARG A 254 9.19 -0.86 -18.74
N GLY A 255 8.50 -0.29 -19.73
CA GLY A 255 9.15 0.42 -20.82
C GLY A 255 9.98 1.62 -20.38
N ILE A 256 9.55 2.31 -19.31
CA ILE A 256 10.21 3.52 -18.77
C ILE A 256 11.28 3.18 -17.73
N LEU A 257 11.02 2.23 -16.84
CA LEU A 257 11.86 1.95 -15.66
C LEU A 257 12.83 0.76 -15.88
N GLY A 258 12.54 -0.12 -16.86
CA GLY A 258 13.32 -1.32 -17.08
C GLY A 258 13.39 -2.21 -15.84
N ASP A 259 14.58 -2.74 -15.55
CA ASP A 259 14.84 -3.65 -14.41
C ASP A 259 14.75 -2.94 -13.03
N ARG A 260 14.63 -1.61 -13.01
CA ARG A 260 14.44 -0.84 -11.78
C ARG A 260 12.99 -0.87 -11.28
N LEU A 261 12.03 -1.33 -12.09
CA LEU A 261 10.69 -1.73 -11.65
C LEU A 261 10.77 -3.11 -11.02
N VAL A 262 10.62 -3.21 -9.71
CA VAL A 262 10.82 -4.47 -8.99
C VAL A 262 9.53 -5.13 -8.50
N ALA A 263 8.44 -4.37 -8.38
CA ALA A 263 7.19 -4.88 -7.82
C ALA A 263 5.94 -4.19 -8.35
N VAL A 264 4.87 -4.96 -8.43
CA VAL A 264 3.48 -4.51 -8.59
C VAL A 264 2.76 -4.77 -7.28
N GLN A 265 2.09 -3.75 -6.72
CA GLN A 265 1.35 -3.87 -5.47
C GLN A 265 -0.15 -3.68 -5.75
N ASN A 266 -0.90 -4.77 -5.88
CA ASN A 266 -2.32 -4.77 -6.17
C ASN A 266 -3.12 -5.49 -5.08
N GLN A 267 -4.44 -5.21 -5.03
CA GLN A 267 -5.35 -5.92 -4.14
C GLN A 267 -5.46 -7.39 -4.55
N PHE A 268 -5.29 -8.27 -3.57
CA PHE A 268 -5.53 -9.68 -3.76
C PHE A 268 -5.95 -10.32 -2.45
N SER A 269 -7.06 -11.05 -2.48
CA SER A 269 -7.60 -11.79 -1.33
C SER A 269 -8.71 -12.73 -1.81
N PRO A 270 -9.21 -13.64 -0.99
CA PRO A 270 -10.40 -14.42 -1.34
C PRO A 270 -11.64 -13.60 -1.70
N SER A 271 -11.82 -12.41 -1.09
CA SER A 271 -12.91 -11.48 -1.43
C SER A 271 -12.60 -10.59 -2.64
N HIS A 272 -11.34 -10.48 -3.04
CA HIS A 272 -10.90 -9.74 -4.23
C HIS A 272 -9.90 -10.59 -5.04
N PRO A 273 -10.39 -11.51 -5.89
CA PRO A 273 -9.59 -12.58 -6.48
C PRO A 273 -8.82 -12.17 -7.75
N ASP A 274 -8.36 -10.92 -7.88
CA ASP A 274 -7.63 -10.38 -9.04
C ASP A 274 -8.38 -10.64 -10.37
N PRO A 275 -9.50 -9.94 -10.61
CA PRO A 275 -10.32 -10.16 -11.81
C PRO A 275 -9.58 -9.84 -13.11
N GLU A 276 -8.59 -8.95 -13.07
CA GLU A 276 -7.77 -8.55 -14.22
C GLU A 276 -6.57 -9.47 -14.48
N HIS A 277 -6.36 -10.50 -13.66
CA HIS A 277 -5.25 -11.45 -13.77
C HIS A 277 -3.86 -10.79 -13.75
N THR A 278 -3.69 -9.75 -12.97
CA THR A 278 -2.41 -9.02 -12.85
C THR A 278 -1.34 -9.85 -12.14
N LEU A 279 -1.72 -10.72 -11.19
CA LEU A 279 -0.82 -11.67 -10.54
C LEU A 279 -0.20 -12.64 -11.55
N GLU A 280 -1.02 -13.24 -12.41
CA GLU A 280 -0.52 -14.14 -13.46
C GLU A 280 0.36 -13.40 -14.46
N TYR A 281 0.01 -12.16 -14.79
CA TYR A 281 0.83 -11.32 -15.65
C TYR A 281 2.20 -11.01 -15.02
N CYS A 282 2.24 -10.66 -13.72
CA CYS A 282 3.49 -10.47 -12.99
C CYS A 282 4.35 -11.75 -12.97
N ARG A 283 3.72 -12.94 -12.85
CA ARG A 283 4.42 -14.23 -12.93
C ARG A 283 5.09 -14.42 -14.27
N GLN A 284 4.41 -14.14 -15.38
CA GLN A 284 4.96 -14.26 -16.74
C GLN A 284 6.15 -13.30 -16.95
N LEU A 285 6.11 -12.14 -16.32
CA LEU A 285 7.15 -11.12 -16.42
C LEU A 285 8.29 -11.30 -15.41
N GLY A 286 8.15 -12.21 -14.43
CA GLY A 286 9.11 -12.38 -13.35
C GLY A 286 9.14 -11.22 -12.36
N LEU A 287 8.10 -10.36 -12.32
CA LEU A 287 7.96 -9.27 -11.36
C LEU A 287 7.46 -9.79 -10.01
N ALA A 288 7.91 -9.18 -8.91
CA ALA A 288 7.28 -9.43 -7.62
C ALA A 288 5.85 -8.88 -7.59
N PHE A 289 4.94 -9.62 -6.96
CA PHE A 289 3.57 -9.19 -6.70
C PHE A 289 3.38 -9.00 -5.20
N VAL A 290 2.94 -7.82 -4.77
CA VAL A 290 2.70 -7.51 -3.36
C VAL A 290 1.20 -7.36 -3.13
N CYS A 291 0.64 -8.22 -2.25
CA CYS A 291 -0.78 -8.17 -1.90
C CYS A 291 -1.03 -7.09 -0.85
N TRP A 292 -1.77 -6.04 -1.18
CA TRP A 292 -2.38 -5.18 -0.18
C TRP A 292 -3.81 -5.63 0.12
N SER A 293 -4.31 -5.35 1.33
CA SER A 293 -5.58 -5.89 1.86
C SER A 293 -5.72 -7.41 1.69
N PRO A 294 -4.73 -8.21 2.09
CA PRO A 294 -4.74 -9.65 1.88
C PRO A 294 -5.91 -10.34 2.59
N LEU A 295 -6.42 -9.75 3.65
CA LEU A 295 -7.58 -10.24 4.40
C LEU A 295 -8.90 -9.54 4.01
N GLY A 296 -8.88 -8.72 2.94
CA GLY A 296 -10.00 -7.92 2.47
C GLY A 296 -10.29 -6.68 3.32
N GLY A 297 -11.32 -5.91 2.93
CA GLY A 297 -11.95 -4.94 3.82
C GLY A 297 -11.37 -3.52 3.86
N PHE A 298 -10.74 -3.05 2.78
CA PHE A 298 -10.27 -1.67 2.73
C PHE A 298 -11.24 -0.75 1.97
N LEU A 299 -11.46 -0.97 0.69
CA LEU A 299 -12.34 -0.13 -0.14
C LEU A 299 -13.79 -0.60 -0.06
N ASP A 300 -13.98 -1.90 -0.02
CA ASP A 300 -15.29 -2.54 0.04
C ASP A 300 -15.47 -3.29 1.35
N PRO A 301 -16.73 -3.42 1.84
CA PRO A 301 -17.04 -4.33 2.94
C PRO A 301 -16.54 -5.74 2.62
N VAL A 302 -15.94 -6.42 3.60
CA VAL A 302 -15.49 -7.79 3.42
C VAL A 302 -16.70 -8.69 3.13
N ASP A 303 -16.67 -9.36 1.97
CA ASP A 303 -17.59 -10.50 1.78
C ASP A 303 -17.12 -11.67 2.64
N ARG A 304 -17.82 -11.85 3.74
CA ARG A 304 -17.48 -12.89 4.73
C ARG A 304 -17.62 -14.30 4.18
N HIS A 305 -18.53 -14.52 3.23
CA HIS A 305 -18.75 -15.84 2.61
C HIS A 305 -17.58 -16.29 1.74
N ALA A 306 -16.81 -15.35 1.18
CA ALA A 306 -15.58 -15.67 0.46
C ALA A 306 -14.56 -16.45 1.32
N TYR A 307 -14.67 -16.35 2.65
CA TYR A 307 -13.76 -16.98 3.60
C TYR A 307 -14.32 -18.27 4.23
N ASP A 308 -15.51 -18.73 3.89
CA ASP A 308 -16.07 -19.96 4.45
C ASP A 308 -15.19 -21.19 4.19
N PRO A 309 -14.67 -21.45 2.96
CA PRO A 309 -13.73 -22.54 2.73
C PRO A 309 -12.43 -22.42 3.54
N PHE A 310 -11.97 -21.21 3.77
CA PHE A 310 -10.78 -20.92 4.58
C PHE A 310 -11.02 -21.19 6.06
N ARG A 311 -12.23 -20.89 6.59
CA ARG A 311 -12.62 -21.22 7.97
C ARG A 311 -12.70 -22.73 8.20
N GLU A 312 -13.20 -23.49 7.21
CA GLU A 312 -13.26 -24.93 7.31
C GLU A 312 -11.87 -25.57 7.36
N VAL A 313 -10.92 -25.10 6.52
CA VAL A 313 -9.53 -25.54 6.57
C VAL A 313 -8.88 -25.12 7.89
N ALA A 314 -9.14 -23.90 8.35
CA ALA A 314 -8.64 -23.39 9.61
C ALA A 314 -9.10 -24.22 10.82
N ALA A 315 -10.38 -24.59 10.85
CA ALA A 315 -10.95 -25.45 11.90
C ALA A 315 -10.28 -26.84 11.90
N LYS A 316 -10.04 -27.44 10.72
CA LYS A 316 -9.33 -28.71 10.57
C LYS A 316 -7.89 -28.64 11.12
N LEU A 317 -7.21 -27.48 10.92
CA LEU A 317 -5.82 -27.30 11.30
C LEU A 317 -5.64 -26.71 12.71
N GLY A 318 -6.70 -26.28 13.37
CA GLY A 318 -6.66 -25.65 14.69
C GLY A 318 -5.97 -24.28 14.69
N VAL A 319 -6.09 -23.51 13.59
CA VAL A 319 -5.48 -22.18 13.42
C VAL A 319 -6.54 -21.14 13.00
N SER A 320 -6.15 -19.86 12.90
CA SER A 320 -7.03 -18.81 12.41
C SER A 320 -7.25 -18.92 10.88
N HIS A 321 -8.40 -18.46 10.38
CA HIS A 321 -8.61 -18.40 8.93
C HIS A 321 -7.74 -17.32 8.26
N GLN A 322 -7.33 -16.29 8.98
CA GLN A 322 -6.36 -15.29 8.53
C GLN A 322 -5.02 -15.96 8.17
N ARG A 323 -4.52 -16.83 9.08
CA ARG A 323 -3.29 -17.60 8.85
C ARG A 323 -3.41 -18.52 7.63
N VAL A 324 -4.54 -19.20 7.46
CA VAL A 324 -4.80 -20.04 6.27
C VAL A 324 -4.83 -19.18 5.00
N THR A 325 -5.47 -18.02 5.04
CA THR A 325 -5.53 -17.10 3.89
C THR A 325 -4.14 -16.65 3.46
N LEU A 326 -3.32 -16.18 4.40
CA LEU A 326 -1.96 -15.73 4.09
C LEU A 326 -1.08 -16.87 3.57
N ALA A 327 -1.18 -18.08 4.16
CA ALA A 327 -0.46 -19.25 3.65
C ALA A 327 -0.89 -19.64 2.24
N TRP A 328 -2.20 -19.55 1.94
CA TRP A 328 -2.74 -19.76 0.60
C TRP A 328 -2.22 -18.71 -0.42
N GLU A 329 -2.15 -17.43 -0.05
CA GLU A 329 -1.58 -16.38 -0.91
C GLU A 329 -0.12 -16.69 -1.25
N LEU A 330 0.69 -17.03 -0.24
CA LEU A 330 2.10 -17.38 -0.44
C LEU A 330 2.29 -18.58 -1.38
N ALA A 331 1.32 -19.49 -1.43
CA ALA A 331 1.35 -20.66 -2.31
C ALA A 331 1.03 -20.33 -3.77
N GLN A 332 0.47 -19.13 -4.07
CA GLN A 332 0.07 -18.77 -5.43
C GLN A 332 1.27 -18.49 -6.34
N TYR A 333 2.36 -17.88 -5.82
CA TYR A 333 3.49 -17.48 -6.65
C TYR A 333 4.76 -17.32 -5.79
N PRO A 334 5.94 -17.86 -6.18
CA PRO A 334 7.17 -17.75 -5.39
C PRO A 334 7.66 -16.32 -5.14
N ARG A 335 7.27 -15.36 -5.99
CA ARG A 335 7.59 -13.93 -5.81
C ARG A 335 6.37 -13.11 -5.39
N LEU A 336 5.40 -13.75 -4.75
CA LEU A 336 4.30 -13.07 -4.11
C LEU A 336 4.68 -12.76 -2.66
N PHE A 337 4.51 -11.51 -2.29
CA PHE A 337 4.61 -10.98 -0.94
C PHE A 337 3.24 -10.53 -0.46
N THR A 338 2.98 -10.63 0.83
CA THR A 338 1.73 -10.14 1.41
C THR A 338 2.02 -9.22 2.60
N ILE A 339 1.22 -8.14 2.72
CA ILE A 339 1.43 -7.08 3.72
C ILE A 339 0.20 -6.92 4.62
N PRO A 340 -0.17 -7.95 5.43
CA PRO A 340 -1.25 -7.80 6.39
C PRO A 340 -0.97 -6.64 7.35
N SER A 341 -2.03 -5.91 7.72
CA SER A 341 -1.97 -4.91 8.77
C SER A 341 -2.28 -5.54 10.12
N ALA A 342 -1.67 -5.02 11.17
CA ALA A 342 -1.95 -5.39 12.56
C ALA A 342 -2.06 -4.14 13.44
N ARG A 343 -2.95 -4.16 14.45
CA ARG A 343 -3.10 -3.08 15.44
C ARG A 343 -2.48 -3.42 16.79
N ASN A 344 -2.11 -4.67 16.99
CA ASN A 344 -1.50 -5.17 18.22
C ASN A 344 -0.54 -6.34 17.91
N PRO A 345 0.36 -6.69 18.86
CA PRO A 345 1.34 -7.77 18.68
C PRO A 345 0.74 -9.13 18.35
N GLN A 346 -0.44 -9.46 18.91
CA GLN A 346 -1.06 -10.78 18.71
C GLN A 346 -1.49 -10.98 17.24
N GLU A 347 -2.02 -9.93 16.62
CA GLU A 347 -2.44 -9.99 15.20
C GLU A 347 -1.25 -10.23 14.27
N ILE A 348 -0.10 -9.55 14.50
CA ILE A 348 1.07 -9.76 13.65
C ILE A 348 1.74 -11.11 13.92
N HIS A 349 1.77 -11.57 15.16
CA HIS A 349 2.25 -12.91 15.51
C HIS A 349 1.45 -13.99 14.76
N ASP A 350 0.11 -13.90 14.76
CA ASP A 350 -0.74 -14.84 14.02
C ASP A 350 -0.51 -14.77 12.52
N SER A 351 -0.43 -13.55 11.96
CA SER A 351 -0.19 -13.36 10.53
C SER A 351 1.16 -13.91 10.09
N PHE A 352 2.24 -13.64 10.85
CA PHE A 352 3.57 -14.10 10.50
C PHE A 352 3.73 -15.62 10.63
N ALA A 353 2.97 -16.26 11.53
CA ALA A 353 2.96 -17.71 11.67
C ALA A 353 2.46 -18.44 10.40
N ALA A 354 1.83 -17.74 9.45
CA ALA A 354 1.49 -18.30 8.15
C ALA A 354 2.70 -18.70 7.31
N THR A 355 3.88 -18.12 7.56
CA THR A 355 5.14 -18.53 6.92
C THR A 355 5.53 -19.98 7.23
N ARG A 356 5.03 -20.51 8.35
CA ARG A 356 5.30 -21.87 8.83
C ARG A 356 4.16 -22.85 8.60
N LEU A 357 3.04 -22.37 7.99
CA LEU A 357 1.85 -23.19 7.73
C LEU A 357 1.93 -23.80 6.33
N THR A 358 2.03 -25.12 6.27
CA THR A 358 1.95 -25.87 5.01
C THR A 358 0.53 -26.37 4.78
N LEU A 359 -0.09 -25.91 3.69
CA LEU A 359 -1.37 -26.42 3.24
C LEU A 359 -1.17 -27.68 2.40
N THR A 360 -2.04 -28.69 2.57
CA THR A 360 -1.99 -29.89 1.74
C THR A 360 -2.39 -29.57 0.29
N PRO A 361 -1.98 -30.38 -0.71
CA PRO A 361 -2.43 -30.22 -2.09
C PRO A 361 -3.96 -30.18 -2.23
N ASP A 362 -4.69 -30.99 -1.45
CA ASP A 362 -6.16 -31.04 -1.46
C ASP A 362 -6.76 -29.75 -0.88
N ASP A 363 -6.21 -29.23 0.23
CA ASP A 363 -6.64 -27.95 0.80
C ASP A 363 -6.40 -26.81 -0.19
N LEU A 364 -5.22 -26.76 -0.82
CA LEU A 364 -4.91 -25.76 -1.85
C LEU A 364 -5.84 -25.87 -3.07
N ALA A 365 -6.09 -27.07 -3.58
CA ALA A 365 -7.01 -27.28 -4.70
C ALA A 365 -8.42 -26.79 -4.38
N ARG A 366 -8.91 -27.09 -3.18
CA ARG A 366 -10.22 -26.66 -2.70
C ARG A 366 -10.33 -25.14 -2.59
N LEU A 367 -9.34 -24.49 -1.96
CA LEU A 367 -9.29 -23.04 -1.80
C LEU A 367 -9.17 -22.34 -3.16
N ASN A 368 -8.33 -22.84 -4.06
CA ASN A 368 -8.18 -22.31 -5.42
C ASN A 368 -9.49 -22.42 -6.21
N ALA A 369 -10.22 -23.53 -6.11
CA ALA A 369 -11.50 -23.72 -6.80
C ALA A 369 -12.54 -22.70 -6.30
N SER A 370 -12.61 -22.43 -4.99
CA SER A 370 -13.56 -21.47 -4.42
C SER A 370 -13.27 -20.04 -4.90
N VAL A 371 -12.00 -19.66 -4.94
CA VAL A 371 -11.58 -18.33 -5.40
C VAL A 371 -11.75 -18.17 -6.92
N ALA A 372 -11.51 -19.23 -7.71
CA ALA A 372 -11.74 -19.22 -9.14
C ALA A 372 -13.22 -19.05 -9.51
N ALA A 373 -14.12 -19.75 -8.80
CA ALA A 373 -15.57 -19.61 -8.98
C ALA A 373 -16.03 -18.16 -8.70
N ARG A 374 -15.50 -17.55 -7.63
CA ARG A 374 -15.79 -16.15 -7.30
C ARG A 374 -15.28 -15.18 -8.36
N ARG A 375 -14.05 -15.38 -8.88
CA ARG A 375 -13.50 -14.55 -9.96
C ARG A 375 -14.40 -14.56 -11.19
N GLN A 376 -14.94 -15.74 -11.58
CA GLN A 376 -15.86 -15.87 -12.70
C GLN A 376 -17.15 -15.08 -12.45
N THR A 377 -17.72 -15.14 -11.23
CA THR A 377 -18.92 -14.39 -10.86
C THR A 377 -18.70 -12.88 -10.95
N MET A 378 -17.55 -12.38 -10.46
CA MET A 378 -17.20 -10.96 -10.54
C MET A 378 -17.01 -10.51 -12.00
N ALA A 379 -16.31 -11.29 -12.82
CA ALA A 379 -16.13 -10.97 -14.23
C ALA A 379 -17.42 -10.96 -15.05
N ALA A 380 -18.42 -11.78 -14.67
CA ALA A 380 -19.73 -11.80 -15.32
C ALA A 380 -20.66 -10.66 -14.88
N GLY A 381 -20.34 -9.97 -13.79
CA GLY A 381 -21.10 -8.82 -13.26
C GLY A 381 -20.53 -7.44 -13.64
N MET A 382 -19.37 -7.41 -14.32
CA MET A 382 -18.77 -6.22 -14.91
C MET A 382 -19.13 -6.09 -16.38
#